data_75d22f47903b718db403a102ed548e82
#
_entry.id   75d22f47903b718db403a102ed548e82
#
_cell.length_a   1.000
_cell.length_b   1.000
_cell.length_c   1.000
_cell.angle_alpha   90.00
_cell.angle_beta   90.00
_cell.angle_gamma   90.00
#
_symmetry.space_group_name_H-M   'P 1'
#
loop_
_entity.id
_entity.type
_entity.pdbx_description
1 polymer ?
#
loop_
_entity_poly.entity_id
_entity_poly.type
_entity_poly.pdbx_seq_one_letter_code
_entity_poly.pdbx_strand_id
1 'polypeptide(L)' 'MNAEEIASAIASDDPALGLRASLALHRLAERVEADHVASARAKGWSWQQIGEALGVTRQSVHAKYNKES' A
#
# COMPACT_ATOMS: atom_id res chain seq x y z
N MET A 1 12.97 -8.22 4.27
CA MET A 1 13.57 -8.31 2.92
C MET A 1 13.89 -6.93 2.39
N ASN A 2 15.05 -6.78 1.78
CA ASN A 2 15.38 -5.53 1.11
C ASN A 2 14.97 -5.61 -0.37
N ALA A 3 15.12 -4.51 -1.10
CA ALA A 3 14.70 -4.44 -2.51
C ALA A 3 15.41 -5.45 -3.41
N GLU A 4 16.70 -5.68 -3.17
CA GLU A 4 17.46 -6.65 -3.95
C GLU A 4 16.98 -8.07 -3.70
N GLU A 5 16.70 -8.40 -2.45
CA GLU A 5 16.18 -9.73 -2.09
C GLU A 5 14.79 -9.94 -2.69
N ILE A 6 13.94 -8.92 -2.69
CA ILE A 6 12.61 -8.99 -3.29
C ILE A 6 12.72 -9.23 -4.79
N ALA A 7 13.56 -8.46 -5.47
CA ALA A 7 13.75 -8.60 -6.92
C ALA A 7 14.28 -9.98 -7.27
N SER A 8 15.25 -10.48 -6.51
CA SER A 8 15.81 -11.81 -6.71
C SER A 8 14.77 -12.90 -6.49
N ALA A 9 13.95 -12.75 -5.44
CA ALA A 9 12.90 -13.73 -5.14
C ALA A 9 11.81 -13.76 -6.21
N ILE A 10 11.45 -12.60 -6.76
CA ILE A 10 10.46 -12.52 -7.85
C ILE A 10 10.96 -13.25 -9.10
N ALA A 11 12.26 -13.13 -9.39
CA ALA A 11 12.87 -13.78 -10.55
C ALA A 11 13.11 -15.27 -10.32
N SER A 12 12.97 -15.77 -9.11
CA SER A 12 13.18 -17.17 -8.78
C SER A 12 11.99 -18.04 -9.22
N ASP A 13 12.27 -19.29 -9.59
CA ASP A 13 11.24 -20.28 -9.88
C ASP A 13 10.70 -20.94 -8.61
N ASP A 14 11.27 -20.63 -7.45
CA ASP A 14 10.83 -21.21 -6.17
C ASP A 14 9.56 -20.51 -5.67
N PRO A 15 8.41 -21.20 -5.63
CA PRO A 15 7.17 -20.60 -5.19
C PRO A 15 7.22 -20.04 -3.77
N ALA A 16 7.98 -20.69 -2.88
CA ALA A 16 8.09 -20.21 -1.50
C ALA A 16 8.78 -18.84 -1.44
N LEU A 17 9.83 -18.66 -2.20
CA LEU A 17 10.53 -17.37 -2.28
C LEU A 17 9.65 -16.30 -2.91
N GLY A 18 8.97 -16.64 -4.00
CA GLY A 18 8.06 -15.70 -4.66
C GLY A 18 6.92 -15.26 -3.76
N LEU A 19 6.34 -16.17 -3.00
CA LEU A 19 5.26 -15.87 -2.09
C LEU A 19 5.72 -15.00 -0.92
N ARG A 20 6.91 -15.26 -0.39
CA ARG A 20 7.49 -14.41 0.67
C ARG A 20 7.76 -13.00 0.15
N ALA A 21 8.24 -12.89 -1.07
CA ALA A 21 8.46 -11.60 -1.69
C ALA A 21 7.16 -10.85 -1.89
N SER A 22 6.09 -11.53 -2.29
CA SER A 22 4.76 -10.94 -2.41
C SER A 22 4.27 -10.38 -1.09
N LEU A 23 4.44 -11.13 -0.01
CA LEU A 23 4.06 -10.67 1.32
C LEU A 23 4.84 -9.41 1.71
N ALA A 24 6.14 -9.40 1.47
CA ALA A 24 6.98 -8.24 1.78
C ALA A 24 6.55 -7.02 0.98
N LEU A 25 6.21 -7.20 -0.30
CA LEU A 25 5.73 -6.12 -1.16
C LEU A 25 4.38 -5.58 -0.68
N HIS A 26 3.46 -6.46 -0.29
CA HIS A 26 2.17 -6.04 0.24
C HIS A 26 2.34 -5.18 1.50
N ARG A 27 3.19 -5.60 2.42
CA ARG A 27 3.44 -4.86 3.65
C ARG A 27 4.08 -3.51 3.38
N LEU A 28 5.03 -3.47 2.44
CA LEU A 28 5.66 -2.22 2.06
C LEU A 28 4.66 -1.28 1.40
N ALA A 29 3.85 -1.80 0.49
CA ALA A 29 2.84 -1.01 -0.20
C ALA A 29 1.83 -0.42 0.79
N GLU A 30 1.38 -1.21 1.78
CA GLU A 30 0.46 -0.72 2.80
C GLU A 30 1.07 0.41 3.63
N ARG A 31 2.34 0.29 3.97
CA ARG A 31 3.03 1.34 4.74
C ARG A 31 3.16 2.62 3.92
N VAL A 32 3.60 2.50 2.68
CA VAL A 32 3.74 3.64 1.77
C VAL A 32 2.39 4.31 1.54
N GLU A 33 1.36 3.52 1.31
CA GLU A 33 0.01 4.02 1.13
C GLU A 33 -0.47 4.80 2.36
N ALA A 34 -0.31 4.22 3.55
CA ALA A 34 -0.75 4.87 4.79
C ALA A 34 -0.03 6.19 5.02
N ASP A 35 1.27 6.23 4.78
CA ASP A 35 2.06 7.45 4.94
C ASP A 35 1.60 8.55 3.98
N HIS A 36 1.31 8.18 2.75
CA HIS A 36 0.88 9.16 1.74
C HIS A 36 -0.57 9.59 1.93
N VAL A 37 -1.44 8.71 2.43
CA VAL A 37 -2.80 9.09 2.81
C VAL A 37 -2.75 10.12 3.94
N ALA A 38 -1.93 9.88 4.95
CA ALA A 38 -1.77 10.83 6.06
C ALA A 38 -1.25 12.17 5.55
N SER A 39 -0.26 12.16 4.67
CA SER A 39 0.28 13.37 4.06
C SER A 39 -0.77 14.12 3.25
N ALA A 40 -1.55 13.41 2.45
CA ALA A 40 -2.61 14.01 1.66
C ALA A 40 -3.67 14.67 2.55
N ARG A 41 -4.09 13.99 3.60
CA ARG A 41 -5.04 14.56 4.54
C ARG A 41 -4.49 15.82 5.22
N ALA A 42 -3.22 15.79 5.60
CA ALA A 42 -2.57 16.95 6.20
C ALA A 42 -2.54 18.15 5.24
N LYS A 43 -2.51 17.88 3.93
CA LYS A 43 -2.53 18.91 2.89
C LYS A 43 -3.94 19.32 2.48
N GLY A 44 -4.96 18.79 3.13
CA GLY A 44 -6.34 19.16 2.86
C GLY A 44 -7.04 18.37 1.77
N TRP A 45 -6.48 17.25 1.34
CA TRP A 45 -7.13 16.41 0.32
C TRP A 45 -8.43 15.81 0.88
N SER A 46 -9.43 15.76 0.03
CA SER A 46 -10.68 15.08 0.37
C SER A 46 -10.50 13.55 0.23
N TRP A 47 -11.37 12.79 0.88
CA TRP A 47 -11.38 11.34 0.71
C TRP A 47 -11.67 10.95 -0.73
N GLN A 48 -12.46 11.74 -1.45
CA GLN A 48 -12.74 11.52 -2.86
C GLN A 48 -11.44 11.61 -3.69
N GLN A 49 -10.65 12.63 -3.45
CA GLN A 49 -9.38 12.82 -4.16
C GLN A 49 -8.40 11.69 -3.87
N ILE A 50 -8.32 11.27 -2.61
CA ILE A 50 -7.44 10.17 -2.23
C ILE A 50 -7.91 8.87 -2.88
N GLY A 51 -9.20 8.59 -2.85
CA GLY A 51 -9.77 7.41 -3.51
C GLY A 51 -9.46 7.37 -4.99
N GLU A 52 -9.61 8.50 -5.67
CA GLU A 52 -9.30 8.59 -7.09
C GLU A 52 -7.83 8.29 -7.36
N ALA A 53 -6.93 8.83 -6.55
CA ALA A 53 -5.50 8.57 -6.71
C ALA A 53 -5.15 7.10 -6.49
N LEU A 54 -5.82 6.44 -5.57
CA LEU A 54 -5.59 5.02 -5.27
C LEU A 54 -6.37 4.07 -6.20
N GLY A 55 -7.28 4.60 -6.99
CA GLY A 55 -8.12 3.76 -7.87
C GLY A 55 -9.19 2.99 -7.12
N VAL A 56 -9.64 3.51 -5.98
CA VAL A 56 -10.69 2.89 -5.16
C VAL A 56 -11.79 3.91 -4.86
N THR A 57 -12.90 3.45 -4.30
CA THR A 57 -14.00 4.35 -3.96
C THR A 57 -13.67 5.20 -2.74
N ARG A 58 -14.35 6.34 -2.63
CA ARG A 58 -14.26 7.20 -1.45
C ARG A 58 -14.61 6.42 -0.18
N GLN A 59 -15.66 5.63 -0.24
CA GLN A 59 -16.10 4.84 0.92
C GLN A 59 -15.04 3.84 1.36
N SER A 60 -14.38 3.20 0.40
CA SER A 60 -13.37 2.20 0.68
C SER A 60 -12.17 2.79 1.42
N VAL A 61 -11.64 3.91 0.92
CA VAL A 61 -10.47 4.53 1.54
C VAL A 61 -10.86 5.18 2.88
N HIS A 62 -12.03 5.78 2.96
CA HIS A 62 -12.52 6.38 4.20
C HIS A 62 -12.68 5.32 5.29
N ALA A 63 -13.28 4.19 4.97
CA ALA A 63 -13.44 3.09 5.92
C ALA A 63 -12.11 2.55 6.41
N LYS A 64 -11.11 2.50 5.54
CA LYS A 64 -9.81 1.96 5.89
C LYS A 64 -8.99 2.90 6.77
N TYR A 65 -9.04 4.19 6.52
CA TYR A 65 -8.14 5.16 7.16
C TYR A 65 -8.79 6.10 8.17
N ASN A 66 -10.09 6.28 8.13
CA ASN A 66 -10.75 7.15 9.09
C ASN A 66 -11.22 6.35 10.29
N LYS A 67 -10.32 6.12 11.21
CA LYS A 67 -10.60 5.31 12.40
C LYS A 67 -10.94 6.11 13.63
N GLU A 68 -11.05 7.39 13.47
CA GLU A 68 -11.43 8.28 14.55
C GLU A 68 -12.91 8.52 14.55
N SER A 69 -13.64 7.68 14.83
CA SER A 69 -15.08 7.95 14.82
C SER A 69 -15.64 8.01 16.20
#